data_b923704d21bd81a717b0f9a2b56d57cf
#
_entry.id   b923704d21bd81a717b0f9a2b56d57cf
#
_cell.length_a   1.000
_cell.length_b   1.000
_cell.length_c   1.000
_cell.angle_alpha   90.00
_cell.angle_beta   90.00
_cell.angle_gamma   90.00
#
_symmetry.space_group_name_H-M   'P 1'
#
loop_
_entity.id
_entity.type
_entity.pdbx_description
1 polymer ?
#
loop_
_entity_poly.entity_id
_entity_poly.type
_entity_poly.pdbx_seq_one_letter_code
_entity_poly.pdbx_strand_id
1 'polypeptide(L)'
;MVFLAALVIYFIGAHRTSEQEGAVYSSMDESRLPVVYTEFEGKEINGLHGYVQDMGNRAAGEAISVLSSDRRLNLRIHEFGNTITEISYEIRNLSMDRLIERTALSDWSSKEGITTVSLPIQNLISKDKAYLLILNVKTAEQQIQYYTRIMWTDAPRALDMLQLAEEFTRKSLDYEQAKELVSYLETSPEEDNSSLGHVTIRASFDHLTWDGLHAEMEGEPRITLQEFDGIMGQVQVQYYVRLTDSQGNLFVVRMGMAEQFRL
;
A
#
# COMPACT_ATOMS: atom_id res chain seq x y z
N MET A 1 -18.98 37.04 -21.32
CA MET A 1 -17.68 37.41 -21.93
C MET A 1 -16.55 37.60 -20.94
N VAL A 2 -16.75 38.16 -19.74
CA VAL A 2 -15.68 38.39 -18.75
C VAL A 2 -15.10 37.06 -18.20
N PHE A 3 -15.92 36.03 -18.02
CA PHE A 3 -15.49 34.74 -17.48
C PHE A 3 -14.56 33.97 -18.46
N LEU A 4 -14.82 34.07 -19.76
CA LEU A 4 -13.99 33.42 -20.79
C LEU A 4 -12.63 34.07 -20.89
N ALA A 5 -12.55 35.40 -20.73
CA ALA A 5 -11.30 36.14 -20.72
C ALA A 5 -10.45 35.83 -19.51
N ALA A 6 -11.06 35.66 -18.34
CA ALA A 6 -10.36 35.26 -17.09
C ALA A 6 -9.77 33.83 -17.18
N LEU A 7 -10.48 32.92 -17.84
CA LEU A 7 -10.03 31.55 -18.05
C LEU A 7 -8.85 31.45 -19.00
N VAL A 8 -8.88 32.25 -20.10
CA VAL A 8 -7.77 32.35 -21.05
C VAL A 8 -6.53 32.98 -20.40
N ILE A 9 -6.70 34.01 -19.59
CA ILE A 9 -5.59 34.65 -18.85
C ILE A 9 -4.98 33.66 -17.83
N TYR A 10 -5.81 32.88 -17.17
CA TYR A 10 -5.34 31.83 -16.23
C TYR A 10 -4.52 30.75 -16.96
N PHE A 11 -5.00 30.22 -18.08
CA PHE A 11 -4.26 29.24 -18.88
C PHE A 11 -2.98 29.80 -19.49
N ILE A 12 -2.97 31.05 -19.96
CA ILE A 12 -1.75 31.70 -20.45
C ILE A 12 -0.75 31.95 -19.30
N GLY A 13 -1.25 32.31 -18.11
CA GLY A 13 -0.42 32.48 -16.91
C GLY A 13 0.18 31.14 -16.44
N ALA A 14 -0.61 30.07 -16.40
CA ALA A 14 -0.16 28.74 -16.03
C ALA A 14 0.86 28.16 -17.04
N HIS A 15 0.69 28.43 -18.33
CA HIS A 15 1.65 27.99 -19.36
C HIS A 15 2.97 28.79 -19.34
N ARG A 16 2.94 30.06 -18.95
CA ARG A 16 4.17 30.89 -18.84
C ARG A 16 4.99 30.56 -17.59
N THR A 17 4.38 30.00 -16.55
CA THR A 17 5.11 29.54 -15.35
C THR A 17 5.82 28.21 -15.57
N SER A 18 5.52 27.47 -16.63
CA SER A 18 6.21 26.21 -16.96
C SER A 18 7.50 26.40 -17.79
N GLU A 19 7.76 27.60 -18.30
CA GLU A 19 8.97 27.93 -19.08
C GLU A 19 10.01 28.76 -18.28
N GLN A 20 9.89 28.84 -16.96
CA GLN A 20 10.95 29.42 -16.16
C GLN A 20 12.12 28.44 -16.05
N GLU A 21 13.08 28.65 -16.94
CA GLU A 21 14.42 28.08 -16.89
C GLU A 21 15.03 28.20 -15.50
N GLY A 22 15.54 27.07 -14.97
CA GLY A 22 16.70 27.11 -14.09
C GLY A 22 16.44 27.36 -12.62
N ALA A 23 15.34 26.93 -12.03
CA ALA A 23 15.42 26.49 -10.65
C ALA A 23 16.24 25.19 -10.64
N VAL A 24 17.54 25.31 -10.44
CA VAL A 24 18.36 24.19 -9.98
C VAL A 24 17.79 23.82 -8.62
N TYR A 25 16.78 22.94 -8.63
CA TYR A 25 16.48 22.18 -7.44
C TYR A 25 17.73 21.32 -7.20
N SER A 26 18.60 21.78 -6.31
CA SER A 26 19.51 20.85 -5.68
C SER A 26 18.60 19.73 -5.20
N SER A 27 18.77 18.55 -5.78
CA SER A 27 18.18 17.35 -5.18
C SER A 27 18.71 17.34 -3.76
N MET A 28 17.88 17.79 -2.82
CA MET A 28 18.09 17.38 -1.45
C MET A 28 18.02 15.86 -1.56
N ASP A 29 19.14 15.20 -1.26
CA ASP A 29 19.13 13.77 -1.05
C ASP A 29 18.02 13.52 -0.05
N GLU A 30 16.89 13.04 -0.56
CA GLU A 30 15.82 12.57 0.29
C GLU A 30 16.42 11.41 1.08
N SER A 31 16.77 11.66 2.32
CA SER A 31 17.14 10.58 3.23
C SER A 31 15.87 9.74 3.41
N ARG A 32 15.72 8.75 2.56
CA ARG A 32 14.59 7.84 2.61
C ARG A 32 14.80 6.92 3.79
N LEU A 33 13.83 6.91 4.69
CA LEU A 33 13.80 5.88 5.73
C LEU A 33 13.69 4.50 5.05
N PRO A 34 14.28 3.45 5.63
CA PRO A 34 14.04 2.09 5.18
C PRO A 34 12.53 1.81 5.10
N VAL A 35 12.11 1.05 4.10
CA VAL A 35 10.72 0.62 3.96
C VAL A 35 10.65 -0.86 4.28
N VAL A 36 9.75 -1.23 5.16
CA VAL A 36 9.53 -2.62 5.58
C VAL A 36 8.33 -3.19 4.84
N TYR A 37 8.51 -4.31 4.17
CA TYR A 37 7.42 -5.11 3.61
C TYR A 37 7.28 -6.40 4.41
N THR A 38 6.05 -6.83 4.61
CA THR A 38 5.81 -8.21 5.06
C THR A 38 5.80 -9.12 3.85
N GLU A 39 6.43 -10.29 3.98
CA GLU A 39 6.43 -11.29 2.93
C GLU A 39 5.37 -12.35 3.22
N PHE A 40 4.50 -12.59 2.27
CA PHE A 40 3.49 -13.62 2.35
C PHE A 40 3.48 -14.45 1.06
N GLU A 41 3.74 -15.75 1.18
CA GLU A 41 3.85 -16.69 0.04
C GLU A 41 4.84 -16.21 -1.04
N GLY A 42 5.95 -15.59 -0.62
CA GLY A 42 6.99 -15.09 -1.50
C GLY A 42 6.70 -13.73 -2.16
N LYS A 43 5.55 -13.10 -1.87
CA LYS A 43 5.21 -11.75 -2.32
C LYS A 43 5.43 -10.71 -1.22
N GLU A 44 5.92 -9.54 -1.62
CA GLU A 44 5.96 -8.37 -0.74
C GLU A 44 4.58 -7.72 -0.68
N ILE A 45 4.05 -7.60 0.53
CA ILE A 45 2.78 -6.93 0.81
C ILE A 45 2.95 -5.99 2.01
N ASN A 46 1.94 -5.18 2.30
CA ASN A 46 1.90 -4.34 3.50
C ASN A 46 3.16 -3.49 3.66
N GLY A 47 3.44 -2.59 2.71
CA GLY A 47 4.55 -1.66 2.86
C GLY A 47 4.33 -0.75 4.07
N LEU A 48 5.10 -0.98 5.14
CA LEU A 48 4.98 -0.28 6.40
C LEU A 48 5.80 1.01 6.38
N HIS A 49 5.21 2.09 6.86
CA HIS A 49 5.89 3.38 7.00
C HIS A 49 6.73 3.42 8.28
N GLY A 50 7.92 4.00 8.16
CA GLY A 50 8.81 4.20 9.31
C GLY A 50 8.49 5.49 10.06
N TYR A 51 8.50 5.42 11.39
CA TYR A 51 8.29 6.53 12.29
C TYR A 51 9.49 6.70 13.22
N VAL A 52 10.03 7.89 13.29
CA VAL A 52 11.12 8.23 14.23
C VAL A 52 10.57 8.51 15.64
N GLN A 53 9.29 8.85 15.74
CA GLN A 53 8.59 9.08 17.00
C GLN A 53 7.67 7.91 17.33
N ASP A 54 7.48 7.65 18.61
CA ASP A 54 6.48 6.66 19.07
C ASP A 54 5.07 7.13 18.71
N MET A 55 4.42 6.36 17.83
CA MET A 55 3.05 6.63 17.36
C MET A 55 1.98 6.00 18.25
N GLY A 56 2.38 5.15 19.18
CA GLY A 56 1.45 4.38 19.98
C GLY A 56 0.54 3.52 19.10
N ASN A 57 -0.75 3.45 19.41
CA ASN A 57 -1.72 2.68 18.64
C ASN A 57 -2.24 3.40 17.37
N ARG A 58 -1.85 4.65 17.13
CA ARG A 58 -2.35 5.45 16.00
C ARG A 58 -1.95 4.86 14.63
N ALA A 59 -0.76 4.26 14.56
CA ALA A 59 -0.27 3.62 13.35
C ALA A 59 -0.73 2.15 13.20
N ALA A 60 -1.46 1.60 14.16
CA ALA A 60 -1.87 0.19 14.16
C ALA A 60 -2.93 -0.14 13.09
N GLY A 61 -3.62 0.88 12.57
CA GLY A 61 -4.72 0.72 11.61
C GLY A 61 -4.29 0.48 10.16
N GLU A 62 -3.01 0.67 9.81
CA GLU A 62 -2.58 0.73 8.42
C GLU A 62 -2.58 -0.63 7.72
N ALA A 63 -2.24 -1.72 8.40
CA ALA A 63 -2.16 -3.03 7.80
C ALA A 63 -2.40 -4.18 8.79
N ILE A 64 -2.81 -5.34 8.27
CA ILE A 64 -2.80 -6.62 8.96
C ILE A 64 -1.84 -7.56 8.24
N SER A 65 -0.88 -8.11 8.99
CA SER A 65 0.04 -9.14 8.51
C SER A 65 -0.38 -10.50 9.05
N VAL A 66 -0.72 -11.39 8.14
CA VAL A 66 -1.12 -12.75 8.49
C VAL A 66 0.12 -13.58 8.76
N LEU A 67 0.12 -14.31 9.85
CA LEU A 67 1.21 -15.21 10.19
C LEU A 67 1.04 -16.53 9.46
N SER A 68 2.15 -17.09 9.02
CA SER A 68 2.23 -18.45 8.50
C SER A 68 1.87 -19.50 9.57
N SER A 69 1.62 -20.73 9.15
CA SER A 69 1.22 -21.83 10.06
C SER A 69 2.24 -22.11 11.17
N ASP A 70 3.52 -21.84 10.91
CA ASP A 70 4.62 -21.95 11.89
C ASP A 70 4.77 -20.71 12.78
N ARG A 71 3.83 -19.75 12.70
CA ARG A 71 3.81 -18.48 13.42
C ARG A 71 5.05 -17.61 13.15
N ARG A 72 5.53 -17.60 11.94
CA ARG A 72 6.59 -16.72 11.51
C ARG A 72 6.03 -15.56 10.70
N LEU A 73 6.66 -14.42 10.86
CA LEU A 73 6.46 -13.27 10.00
C LEU A 73 7.76 -12.95 9.29
N ASN A 74 7.79 -13.16 8.00
CA ASN A 74 8.94 -12.80 7.18
C ASN A 74 8.85 -11.36 6.74
N LEU A 75 9.95 -10.64 6.82
CA LEU A 75 10.04 -9.24 6.46
C LEU A 75 11.17 -9.02 5.46
N ARG A 76 10.95 -8.08 4.57
CA ARG A 76 11.96 -7.53 3.65
C ARG A 76 12.07 -6.04 3.91
N ILE A 77 13.27 -5.58 4.22
CA ILE A 77 13.54 -4.17 4.54
C ILE A 77 14.39 -3.61 3.41
N HIS A 78 13.82 -2.71 2.63
CA HIS A 78 14.54 -1.96 1.61
C HIS A 78 15.29 -0.84 2.29
N GLU A 79 16.61 -0.89 2.26
CA GLU A 79 17.50 -0.07 3.11
C GLU A 79 17.66 1.36 2.61
N PHE A 80 17.52 1.61 1.30
CA PHE A 80 17.71 2.94 0.68
C PHE A 80 18.98 3.67 1.15
N GLY A 81 20.09 2.93 1.25
CA GLY A 81 21.39 3.45 1.67
C GLY A 81 21.60 3.51 3.20
N ASN A 82 20.59 3.13 4.00
CA ASN A 82 20.76 3.02 5.45
C ASN A 82 21.45 1.72 5.82
N THR A 83 22.33 1.77 6.82
CA THR A 83 22.94 0.56 7.38
C THR A 83 22.16 0.14 8.63
N ILE A 84 21.54 -1.03 8.59
CA ILE A 84 20.79 -1.58 9.71
C ILE A 84 21.77 -2.21 10.71
N THR A 85 21.70 -1.79 11.96
CA THR A 85 22.60 -2.23 13.04
C THR A 85 21.92 -3.11 14.09
N GLU A 86 20.61 -2.95 14.28
CA GLU A 86 19.83 -3.70 15.26
C GLU A 86 18.39 -3.83 14.79
N ILE A 87 17.80 -5.01 15.01
CA ILE A 87 16.38 -5.27 14.76
C ILE A 87 15.80 -5.92 16.03
N SER A 88 14.68 -5.37 16.48
CA SER A 88 13.92 -5.97 17.59
C SER A 88 12.42 -5.75 17.38
N TYR A 89 11.59 -6.52 18.05
CA TYR A 89 10.15 -6.34 17.97
C TYR A 89 9.46 -6.51 19.31
N GLU A 90 8.29 -5.92 19.42
CA GLU A 90 7.33 -6.11 20.50
C GLU A 90 5.98 -6.55 19.97
N ILE A 91 5.34 -7.46 20.69
CA ILE A 91 3.94 -7.80 20.45
C ILE A 91 3.15 -7.35 21.66
N ARG A 92 2.09 -6.59 21.38
CA ARG A 92 1.17 -6.06 22.39
C ARG A 92 -0.28 -6.37 22.00
N ASN A 93 -1.18 -6.31 22.97
CA ASN A 93 -2.59 -6.24 22.64
C ASN A 93 -2.91 -4.90 21.95
N LEU A 94 -4.03 -4.78 21.26
CA LEU A 94 -4.40 -3.59 20.50
C LEU A 94 -4.58 -2.34 21.36
N SER A 95 -4.91 -2.47 22.64
CA SER A 95 -4.98 -1.34 23.61
C SER A 95 -3.62 -0.89 24.13
N MET A 96 -2.54 -1.61 23.79
CA MET A 96 -1.15 -1.37 24.19
C MET A 96 -0.86 -1.49 25.69
N ASP A 97 -1.82 -1.83 26.52
CA ASP A 97 -1.67 -1.93 27.97
C ASP A 97 -0.95 -3.22 28.43
N ARG A 98 -0.84 -4.22 27.52
CA ARG A 98 -0.20 -5.50 27.83
C ARG A 98 0.87 -5.84 26.79
N LEU A 99 2.12 -5.96 27.26
CA LEU A 99 3.21 -6.56 26.51
C LEU A 99 3.08 -8.09 26.56
N ILE A 100 3.13 -8.74 25.38
CA ILE A 100 3.03 -10.18 25.23
C ILE A 100 4.41 -10.78 24.98
N GLU A 101 5.17 -10.14 24.06
CA GLU A 101 6.50 -10.58 23.68
C GLU A 101 7.39 -9.38 23.36
N ARG A 102 8.68 -9.49 23.70
CA ARG A 102 9.73 -8.58 23.25
C ARG A 102 10.96 -9.40 22.92
N THR A 103 11.49 -9.25 21.72
CA THR A 103 12.61 -10.05 21.24
C THR A 103 13.57 -9.17 20.44
N ALA A 104 14.86 -9.24 20.77
CA ALA A 104 15.93 -8.75 19.94
C ALA A 104 16.38 -9.87 18.99
N LEU A 105 16.58 -9.54 17.74
CA LEU A 105 16.99 -10.50 16.72
C LEU A 105 18.50 -10.46 16.56
N SER A 106 19.10 -11.62 16.39
CA SER A 106 20.54 -11.78 16.11
C SER A 106 20.81 -12.26 14.69
N ASP A 107 19.77 -12.71 14.01
CA ASP A 107 19.88 -13.39 12.72
C ASP A 107 19.06 -12.66 11.65
N TRP A 108 19.75 -12.02 10.73
CA TRP A 108 19.22 -11.47 9.47
C TRP A 108 20.29 -11.44 8.41
N SER A 109 19.90 -11.34 7.15
CA SER A 109 20.84 -11.22 6.05
C SER A 109 20.55 -9.96 5.23
N SER A 110 21.61 -9.23 4.86
CA SER A 110 21.51 -8.09 3.97
C SER A 110 22.22 -8.41 2.65
N LYS A 111 21.52 -8.21 1.54
CA LYS A 111 22.04 -8.39 0.21
C LYS A 111 21.45 -7.35 -0.74
N GLU A 112 22.30 -6.68 -1.49
CA GLU A 112 21.90 -5.72 -2.54
C GLU A 112 20.94 -4.61 -2.02
N GLY A 113 21.15 -4.15 -0.76
CA GLY A 113 20.32 -3.11 -0.15
C GLY A 113 18.95 -3.59 0.36
N ILE A 114 18.79 -4.91 0.48
CA ILE A 114 17.59 -5.53 1.07
C ILE A 114 18.02 -6.40 2.24
N THR A 115 17.52 -6.08 3.42
CA THR A 115 17.63 -6.94 4.62
C THR A 115 16.42 -7.84 4.70
N THR A 116 16.66 -9.15 4.83
CA THR A 116 15.63 -10.17 5.08
C THR A 116 15.74 -10.67 6.51
N VAL A 117 14.60 -10.76 7.18
CA VAL A 117 14.52 -11.21 8.56
C VAL A 117 13.22 -11.97 8.81
N SER A 118 13.27 -13.02 9.63
CA SER A 118 12.11 -13.80 10.05
C SER A 118 11.87 -13.62 11.53
N LEU A 119 10.67 -13.15 11.90
CA LEU A 119 10.27 -12.97 13.30
C LEU A 119 9.59 -14.24 13.80
N PRO A 120 10.22 -15.00 14.70
CA PRO A 120 9.57 -16.16 15.33
C PRO A 120 8.66 -15.68 16.46
N ILE A 121 7.34 -15.81 16.29
CA ILE A 121 6.36 -15.43 17.30
C ILE A 121 6.23 -16.59 18.30
N GLN A 122 6.93 -16.53 19.43
CA GLN A 122 7.05 -17.64 20.35
C GLN A 122 5.94 -17.70 21.40
N ASN A 123 5.47 -16.54 21.84
CA ASN A 123 4.46 -16.49 22.88
C ASN A 123 3.05 -16.72 22.32
N LEU A 124 2.18 -17.21 23.20
CA LEU A 124 0.81 -17.57 22.83
C LEU A 124 0.01 -16.35 22.39
N ILE A 125 -0.28 -16.29 21.11
CA ILE A 125 -1.35 -15.47 20.56
C ILE A 125 -2.53 -16.37 20.20
N SER A 126 -3.74 -15.88 20.42
CA SER A 126 -4.96 -16.62 20.08
C SER A 126 -5.17 -16.61 18.58
N LYS A 127 -5.62 -17.75 18.03
CA LYS A 127 -6.04 -17.82 16.63
C LYS A 127 -7.19 -16.83 16.37
N ASP A 128 -7.23 -16.27 15.17
CA ASP A 128 -8.25 -15.32 14.68
C ASP A 128 -8.42 -14.06 15.56
N LYS A 129 -7.35 -13.70 16.28
CA LYS A 129 -7.29 -12.47 17.06
C LYS A 129 -6.13 -11.61 16.64
N ALA A 130 -6.40 -10.33 16.45
CA ALA A 130 -5.38 -9.35 16.09
C ALA A 130 -4.59 -8.86 17.30
N TYR A 131 -3.30 -8.66 17.09
CA TYR A 131 -2.35 -8.09 18.04
C TYR A 131 -1.54 -6.99 17.33
N LEU A 132 -1.00 -6.05 18.09
CA LEU A 132 -0.11 -5.04 17.59
C LEU A 132 1.34 -5.55 17.59
N LEU A 133 2.00 -5.50 16.46
CA LEU A 133 3.44 -5.69 16.33
C LEU A 133 4.11 -4.33 16.12
N ILE A 134 5.10 -4.04 16.91
CA ILE A 134 5.98 -2.88 16.79
C ILE A 134 7.37 -3.41 16.45
N LEU A 135 7.80 -3.17 15.22
CA LEU A 135 9.15 -3.49 14.77
C LEU A 135 10.04 -2.28 15.00
N ASN A 136 11.15 -2.47 15.71
CA ASN A 136 12.18 -1.45 15.91
C ASN A 136 13.38 -1.78 15.04
N VAL A 137 13.73 -0.89 14.15
CA VAL A 137 14.92 -0.97 13.30
C VAL A 137 15.83 0.19 13.65
N LYS A 138 17.05 -0.12 14.04
CA LYS A 138 18.08 0.89 14.32
C LYS A 138 19.03 0.96 13.15
N THR A 139 19.24 2.15 12.67
CA THR A 139 20.27 2.47 11.69
C THR A 139 21.47 3.13 12.39
N ALA A 140 22.51 3.43 11.65
CA ALA A 140 23.64 4.18 12.18
C ALA A 140 23.24 5.58 12.71
N GLU A 141 22.15 6.16 12.18
CA GLU A 141 21.74 7.54 12.46
C GLU A 141 20.57 7.64 13.44
N GLN A 142 19.62 6.69 13.39
CA GLN A 142 18.36 6.82 14.13
C GLN A 142 17.69 5.49 14.41
N GLN A 143 16.76 5.50 15.34
CA GLN A 143 15.85 4.40 15.62
C GLN A 143 14.51 4.67 14.94
N ILE A 144 14.00 3.68 14.23
CA ILE A 144 12.77 3.76 13.43
C ILE A 144 11.82 2.67 13.90
N GLN A 145 10.56 3.02 14.05
CA GLN A 145 9.50 2.10 14.45
C GLN A 145 8.52 1.89 13.29
N TYR A 146 8.10 0.65 13.11
CA TYR A 146 7.10 0.24 12.14
C TYR A 146 5.99 -0.47 12.88
N TYR A 147 4.75 -0.26 12.45
CA TYR A 147 3.58 -0.77 13.12
C TYR A 147 2.73 -1.58 12.15
N THR A 148 2.28 -2.75 12.57
CA THR A 148 1.29 -3.55 11.86
C THR A 148 0.49 -4.38 12.85
N ARG A 149 -0.75 -4.65 12.53
CA ARG A 149 -1.48 -5.71 13.25
C ARG A 149 -0.99 -7.04 12.73
N ILE A 150 -0.87 -8.01 13.61
CA ILE A 150 -0.59 -9.40 13.24
C ILE A 150 -1.78 -10.27 13.63
N MET A 151 -2.07 -11.26 12.80
CA MET A 151 -3.11 -12.26 13.07
C MET A 151 -2.61 -13.65 12.69
N TRP A 152 -2.78 -14.60 13.59
CA TRP A 152 -2.58 -16.01 13.31
C TRP A 152 -3.92 -16.63 12.93
N THR A 153 -4.06 -17.05 11.67
CA THR A 153 -5.30 -17.60 11.13
C THR A 153 -5.00 -18.62 10.02
N ASP A 154 -6.03 -19.25 9.48
CA ASP A 154 -5.87 -20.12 8.33
C ASP A 154 -5.66 -19.23 7.08
N ALA A 155 -4.42 -19.20 6.62
CA ALA A 155 -3.92 -18.26 5.63
C ALA A 155 -4.53 -18.29 4.19
N PRO A 156 -5.13 -19.39 3.67
CA PRO A 156 -5.53 -19.44 2.25
C PRO A 156 -6.43 -18.28 1.82
N ARG A 157 -7.42 -17.91 2.64
CA ARG A 157 -8.37 -16.84 2.29
C ARG A 157 -7.73 -15.46 2.14
N ALA A 158 -6.78 -15.12 3.01
CA ALA A 158 -6.07 -13.84 2.93
C ALA A 158 -5.27 -13.75 1.62
N LEU A 159 -4.62 -14.85 1.22
CA LEU A 159 -3.90 -14.91 -0.05
C LEU A 159 -4.84 -14.79 -1.25
N ASP A 160 -5.96 -15.51 -1.24
CA ASP A 160 -6.96 -15.45 -2.30
C ASP A 160 -7.49 -14.02 -2.50
N MET A 161 -7.74 -13.30 -1.40
CA MET A 161 -8.18 -11.89 -1.45
C MET A 161 -7.11 -10.96 -2.05
N LEU A 162 -5.86 -11.11 -1.65
CA LEU A 162 -4.75 -10.32 -2.19
C LEU A 162 -4.57 -10.58 -3.69
N GLN A 163 -4.63 -11.84 -4.10
CA GLN A 163 -4.52 -12.24 -5.50
C GLN A 163 -5.70 -11.74 -6.33
N LEU A 164 -6.92 -11.86 -5.81
CA LEU A 164 -8.12 -11.38 -6.51
C LEU A 164 -8.09 -9.86 -6.70
N ALA A 165 -7.69 -9.10 -5.68
CA ALA A 165 -7.57 -7.65 -5.80
C ALA A 165 -6.50 -7.24 -6.83
N GLU A 166 -5.33 -7.90 -6.81
CA GLU A 166 -4.28 -7.64 -7.80
C GLU A 166 -4.72 -8.01 -9.22
N GLU A 167 -5.35 -9.17 -9.38
CA GLU A 167 -5.85 -9.63 -10.67
C GLU A 167 -6.91 -8.69 -11.24
N PHE A 168 -7.85 -8.24 -10.38
CA PHE A 168 -8.85 -7.25 -10.78
C PHE A 168 -8.19 -5.97 -11.29
N THR A 169 -7.28 -5.39 -10.51
CA THR A 169 -6.57 -4.18 -10.91
C THR A 169 -5.82 -4.35 -12.23
N ARG A 170 -5.12 -5.46 -12.42
CA ARG A 170 -4.38 -5.73 -13.67
C ARG A 170 -5.31 -5.91 -14.86
N LYS A 171 -6.42 -6.65 -14.70
CA LYS A 171 -7.40 -6.85 -15.76
C LYS A 171 -8.14 -5.58 -16.16
N SER A 172 -8.39 -4.66 -15.23
CA SER A 172 -9.05 -3.39 -15.52
C SER A 172 -8.25 -2.47 -16.45
N LEU A 173 -6.94 -2.70 -16.58
CA LEU A 173 -6.08 -1.96 -17.50
C LEU A 173 -6.14 -2.45 -18.96
N ASP A 174 -6.71 -3.64 -19.18
CA ASP A 174 -6.87 -4.24 -20.50
C ASP A 174 -8.35 -4.39 -20.84
N TYR A 175 -8.81 -3.73 -21.92
CA TYR A 175 -10.22 -3.69 -22.30
C TYR A 175 -10.84 -5.09 -22.49
N GLU A 176 -10.11 -6.02 -23.12
CA GLU A 176 -10.64 -7.37 -23.38
C GLU A 176 -10.71 -8.21 -22.11
N GLN A 177 -9.71 -8.10 -21.24
CA GLN A 177 -9.69 -8.81 -19.96
C GLN A 177 -10.69 -8.22 -18.97
N ALA A 178 -10.91 -6.92 -19.00
CA ALA A 178 -11.89 -6.25 -18.14
C ALA A 178 -13.32 -6.75 -18.33
N LYS A 179 -13.66 -7.33 -19.49
CA LYS A 179 -14.97 -7.95 -19.72
C LYS A 179 -15.27 -9.08 -18.73
N GLU A 180 -14.25 -9.76 -18.24
CA GLU A 180 -14.40 -10.81 -17.23
C GLU A 180 -14.79 -10.25 -15.85
N LEU A 181 -14.52 -8.97 -15.62
CA LEU A 181 -14.78 -8.32 -14.33
C LEU A 181 -16.21 -7.79 -14.18
N VAL A 182 -17.01 -7.77 -15.25
CA VAL A 182 -18.38 -7.21 -15.23
C VAL A 182 -19.25 -7.83 -14.14
N SER A 183 -19.06 -9.12 -13.84
CA SER A 183 -19.81 -9.83 -12.79
C SER A 183 -19.49 -9.37 -11.36
N TYR A 184 -18.39 -8.67 -11.16
CA TYR A 184 -17.95 -8.14 -9.85
C TYR A 184 -18.35 -6.68 -9.64
N LEU A 185 -18.89 -6.01 -10.69
CA LEU A 185 -19.29 -4.62 -10.58
C LEU A 185 -20.62 -4.52 -9.83
N GLU A 186 -20.69 -3.54 -8.93
CA GLU A 186 -21.93 -3.17 -8.26
C GLU A 186 -22.91 -2.59 -9.30
N THR A 187 -24.02 -3.27 -9.51
CA THR A 187 -25.07 -2.87 -10.45
C THR A 187 -26.33 -2.34 -9.77
N SER A 188 -26.31 -2.19 -8.43
CA SER A 188 -27.45 -1.68 -7.67
C SER A 188 -27.90 -0.32 -8.18
N PRO A 189 -29.20 -0.10 -8.41
CA PRO A 189 -29.73 1.21 -8.81
C PRO A 189 -29.73 2.23 -7.66
N GLU A 190 -29.55 1.81 -6.42
CA GLU A 190 -29.60 2.66 -5.26
C GLU A 190 -28.22 3.22 -4.93
N GLU A 191 -28.03 4.50 -5.19
CA GLU A 191 -26.85 5.24 -4.76
C GLU A 191 -27.05 5.69 -3.31
N ASP A 192 -26.27 5.16 -2.38
CA ASP A 192 -26.21 5.72 -1.04
C ASP A 192 -25.21 6.87 -0.97
N ASN A 193 -25.68 8.05 -1.34
CA ASN A 193 -24.96 9.31 -1.20
C ASN A 193 -25.35 10.05 0.08
N SER A 194 -25.89 9.36 1.07
CA SER A 194 -26.44 9.95 2.31
C SER A 194 -25.35 10.53 3.23
N SER A 195 -24.08 10.17 3.03
CA SER A 195 -22.96 10.72 3.79
C SER A 195 -21.86 11.29 2.88
N LEU A 196 -21.33 12.45 3.25
CA LEU A 196 -20.19 13.08 2.57
C LEU A 196 -18.89 12.23 2.57
N GLY A 197 -18.87 11.12 3.31
CA GLY A 197 -17.74 10.19 3.40
C GLY A 197 -17.86 8.97 2.48
N HIS A 198 -19.02 8.73 1.87
CA HIS A 198 -19.24 7.59 0.97
C HIS A 198 -19.97 8.07 -0.26
N VAL A 199 -19.25 8.25 -1.34
CA VAL A 199 -19.83 8.43 -2.67
C VAL A 199 -19.67 7.11 -3.40
N THR A 200 -20.77 6.39 -3.59
CA THR A 200 -20.78 5.23 -4.48
C THR A 200 -20.80 5.74 -5.91
N ILE A 201 -19.67 5.75 -6.54
CA ILE A 201 -19.56 6.05 -7.97
C ILE A 201 -19.93 4.77 -8.71
N ARG A 202 -21.03 4.79 -9.46
CA ARG A 202 -21.31 3.74 -10.43
C ARG A 202 -20.21 3.77 -11.48
N ALA A 203 -19.35 2.79 -11.46
CA ALA A 203 -18.44 2.56 -12.56
C ALA A 203 -19.21 1.90 -13.70
N SER A 204 -19.42 2.61 -14.80
CA SER A 204 -19.75 1.95 -16.05
C SER A 204 -18.54 1.13 -16.50
N PHE A 205 -18.75 0.15 -17.39
CA PHE A 205 -17.65 -0.59 -17.99
C PHE A 205 -16.65 0.33 -18.68
N ASP A 206 -17.12 1.39 -19.32
CA ASP A 206 -16.25 2.40 -19.97
C ASP A 206 -15.37 3.11 -18.94
N HIS A 207 -15.89 3.49 -17.78
CA HIS A 207 -15.08 4.08 -16.71
C HIS A 207 -14.06 3.09 -16.13
N LEU A 208 -14.46 1.82 -15.96
CA LEU A 208 -13.54 0.77 -15.51
C LEU A 208 -12.37 0.61 -16.47
N THR A 209 -12.63 0.75 -17.78
CA THR A 209 -11.66 0.58 -18.86
C THR A 209 -11.07 1.90 -19.37
N TRP A 210 -11.02 2.94 -18.49
CA TRP A 210 -10.35 4.20 -18.75
C TRP A 210 -10.95 5.03 -19.91
N ASP A 211 -12.26 4.88 -20.19
CA ASP A 211 -12.99 5.65 -21.20
C ASP A 211 -12.34 5.60 -22.60
N GLY A 212 -11.76 4.45 -22.96
CA GLY A 212 -11.11 4.24 -24.25
C GLY A 212 -9.66 4.74 -24.32
N LEU A 213 -9.08 5.21 -23.22
CA LEU A 213 -7.66 5.46 -23.13
C LEU A 213 -6.91 4.14 -22.93
N HIS A 214 -5.70 4.08 -23.45
CA HIS A 214 -4.80 2.98 -23.15
C HIS A 214 -4.06 3.26 -21.86
N ALA A 215 -4.30 2.41 -20.84
CA ALA A 215 -3.67 2.52 -19.53
C ALA A 215 -2.55 1.49 -19.39
N GLU A 216 -1.37 1.94 -19.01
CA GLU A 216 -0.20 1.10 -18.78
C GLU A 216 0.29 1.29 -17.35
N MET A 217 0.40 0.19 -16.59
CA MET A 217 0.91 0.22 -15.22
C MET A 217 2.42 0.47 -15.21
N GLU A 218 2.87 1.39 -14.38
CA GLU A 218 4.29 1.67 -14.13
C GLU A 218 4.75 0.99 -12.84
N GLY A 219 5.63 0.01 -12.99
CA GLY A 219 6.16 -0.77 -11.87
C GLY A 219 5.17 -1.76 -11.28
N GLU A 220 5.51 -2.31 -10.12
CA GLU A 220 4.64 -3.27 -9.42
C GLU A 220 3.65 -2.54 -8.50
N PRO A 221 2.40 -3.03 -8.40
CA PRO A 221 1.43 -2.46 -7.48
C PRO A 221 1.82 -2.74 -6.03
N ARG A 222 1.53 -1.79 -5.16
CA ARG A 222 1.66 -1.96 -3.70
C ARG A 222 0.34 -2.47 -3.16
N ILE A 223 0.34 -3.67 -2.60
CA ILE A 223 -0.86 -4.34 -2.07
C ILE A 223 -0.81 -4.31 -0.55
N THR A 224 -1.90 -3.87 0.07
CA THR A 224 -2.02 -3.78 1.54
C THR A 224 -3.30 -4.45 1.99
N LEU A 225 -3.18 -5.44 2.88
CA LEU A 225 -4.30 -6.00 3.61
C LEU A 225 -4.62 -5.06 4.78
N GLN A 226 -5.68 -4.27 4.68
CA GLN A 226 -6.04 -3.28 5.69
C GLN A 226 -6.86 -3.87 6.82
N GLU A 227 -7.85 -4.70 6.49
CA GLU A 227 -8.70 -5.38 7.46
C GLU A 227 -8.85 -6.85 7.09
N PHE A 228 -8.97 -7.70 8.10
CA PHE A 228 -9.23 -9.11 7.94
C PHE A 228 -9.77 -9.68 9.26
N ASP A 229 -10.87 -10.40 9.19
CA ASP A 229 -11.50 -11.05 10.34
C ASP A 229 -11.44 -12.59 10.29
N GLY A 230 -10.76 -13.14 9.28
CA GLY A 230 -10.67 -14.58 9.01
C GLY A 230 -11.64 -15.05 7.92
N ILE A 231 -12.63 -14.25 7.56
CA ILE A 231 -13.64 -14.54 6.54
C ILE A 231 -13.70 -13.44 5.50
N MET A 232 -13.79 -12.20 5.92
CA MET A 232 -13.86 -11.01 5.07
C MET A 232 -12.63 -10.15 5.29
N GLY A 233 -12.25 -9.41 4.26
CA GLY A 233 -11.12 -8.51 4.33
C GLY A 233 -11.30 -7.26 3.48
N GLN A 234 -10.45 -6.28 3.76
CA GLN A 234 -10.31 -5.09 2.96
C GLN A 234 -8.88 -5.01 2.44
N VAL A 235 -8.74 -4.99 1.12
CA VAL A 235 -7.46 -4.90 0.43
C VAL A 235 -7.38 -3.57 -0.29
N GLN A 236 -6.25 -2.88 -0.15
CA GLN A 236 -5.92 -1.69 -0.92
C GLN A 236 -4.83 -2.02 -1.93
N VAL A 237 -5.03 -1.62 -3.18
CA VAL A 237 -4.02 -1.72 -4.25
C VAL A 237 -3.66 -0.31 -4.69
N GLN A 238 -2.39 0.06 -4.58
CA GLN A 238 -1.85 1.35 -5.01
C GLN A 238 -0.87 1.14 -6.15
N TYR A 239 -1.04 1.89 -7.23
CA TYR A 239 -0.21 1.76 -8.42
C TYR A 239 -0.11 3.08 -9.19
N TYR A 240 0.78 3.14 -10.15
CA TYR A 240 0.90 4.26 -11.07
C TYR A 240 0.55 3.81 -12.47
N VAL A 241 -0.13 4.70 -13.21
CA VAL A 241 -0.47 4.46 -14.61
C VAL A 241 0.00 5.60 -15.48
N ARG A 242 0.32 5.26 -16.71
CA ARG A 242 0.50 6.16 -17.84
C ARG A 242 -0.68 5.97 -18.77
N LEU A 243 -1.26 7.06 -19.25
CA LEU A 243 -2.40 7.04 -20.16
C LEU A 243 -2.01 7.59 -21.52
N THR A 244 -2.38 6.89 -22.59
CA THR A 244 -2.25 7.34 -23.97
C THR A 244 -3.61 7.28 -24.66
N ASP A 245 -3.80 8.14 -25.67
CA ASP A 245 -5.00 8.10 -26.52
C ASP A 245 -4.92 6.97 -27.57
N SER A 246 -5.97 6.81 -28.33
CA SER A 246 -6.06 5.80 -29.42
C SER A 246 -5.06 6.01 -30.56
N GLN A 247 -4.41 7.17 -30.62
CA GLN A 247 -3.38 7.51 -31.59
C GLN A 247 -1.95 7.33 -31.02
N GLY A 248 -1.85 6.94 -29.76
CA GLY A 248 -0.58 6.78 -29.06
C GLY A 248 -0.01 8.10 -28.50
N ASN A 249 -0.77 9.18 -28.52
CA ASN A 249 -0.33 10.42 -27.91
C ASN A 249 -0.46 10.34 -26.40
N LEU A 250 0.52 10.86 -25.70
CA LEU A 250 0.54 10.88 -24.24
C LEU A 250 -0.57 11.79 -23.71
N PHE A 251 -1.51 11.24 -22.94
CA PHE A 251 -2.59 11.96 -22.28
C PHE A 251 -2.23 12.32 -20.83
N VAL A 252 -1.70 11.34 -20.09
CA VAL A 252 -1.21 11.52 -18.72
C VAL A 252 0.15 10.84 -18.58
N VAL A 253 1.15 11.59 -18.11
CA VAL A 253 2.53 11.08 -17.95
C VAL A 253 2.59 10.04 -16.83
N ARG A 254 1.98 10.36 -15.67
CA ARG A 254 1.96 9.48 -14.50
C ARG A 254 0.83 9.89 -13.57
N MET A 255 -0.01 8.95 -13.20
CA MET A 255 -1.11 9.15 -12.27
C MET A 255 -1.07 8.08 -11.19
N GLY A 256 -1.12 8.49 -9.93
CA GLY A 256 -1.24 7.58 -8.80
C GLY A 256 -2.68 7.15 -8.61
N MET A 257 -2.89 5.84 -8.48
CA MET A 257 -4.18 5.21 -8.25
C MET A 257 -4.19 4.51 -6.90
N ALA A 258 -5.35 4.48 -6.25
CA ALA A 258 -5.59 3.68 -5.06
C ALA A 258 -7.01 3.09 -5.14
N GLU A 259 -7.08 1.78 -5.20
CA GLU A 259 -8.33 1.02 -5.24
C GLU A 259 -8.54 0.30 -3.90
N GLN A 260 -9.78 0.22 -3.46
CA GLN A 260 -10.15 -0.52 -2.25
C GLN A 260 -11.12 -1.63 -2.61
N PHE A 261 -10.81 -2.83 -2.16
CA PHE A 261 -11.60 -4.03 -2.34
C PHE A 261 -12.11 -4.52 -1.01
N ARG A 262 -13.41 -4.79 -0.94
CA ARG A 262 -14.01 -5.51 0.16
C ARG A 262 -14.40 -6.90 -0.32
N LEU A 263 -13.75 -7.89 0.21
CA LEU A 263 -13.79 -9.28 -0.27
C LEU A 263 -14.25 -10.24 0.82
#